data_1096874588a61e3fc8bfe49f5641aa43
#
_entry.id   1096874588a61e3fc8bfe49f5641aa43
#
_cell.length_a   1.000
_cell.length_b   1.000
_cell.length_c   1.000
_cell.angle_alpha   90.00
_cell.angle_beta   90.00
_cell.angle_gamma   90.00
#
_symmetry.space_group_name_H-M   'P 1'
#
loop_
_entity.id
_entity.type
_entity.pdbx_description
1 polymer ?
#
loop_
_entity_poly.entity_id
_entity_poly.type
_entity_poly.pdbx_seq_one_letter_code
_entity_poly.pdbx_strand_id
1 'polypeptide(L)' 'MKDIGAVTIGKLIEAHYEKDEHKFKAYAEFIAEAYKERGEERAERIIRSKIDGTYKNKPVVVTLDKEIK' A
#
# COMPACT_ATOMS: atom_id res chain seq x y z
N MET A 1 -18.52 -3.99 -3.61
CA MET A 1 -17.49 -3.10 -3.17
C MET A 1 -16.36 -3.84 -2.50
N LYS A 2 -15.14 -3.49 -2.80
CA LYS A 2 -14.00 -4.14 -2.19
C LYS A 2 -13.81 -3.67 -0.77
N ASP A 3 -13.36 -4.57 0.05
CA ASP A 3 -13.23 -4.29 1.45
C ASP A 3 -11.82 -4.59 1.91
N ILE A 4 -11.29 -3.74 2.76
CA ILE A 4 -9.95 -3.96 3.26
C ILE A 4 -10.10 -4.54 4.65
N GLY A 5 -10.12 -5.82 4.73
CA GLY A 5 -10.33 -6.46 5.99
C GLY A 5 -9.07 -7.08 6.53
N ALA A 6 -9.20 -7.71 7.68
CA ALA A 6 -8.07 -8.34 8.32
C ALA A 6 -7.48 -9.45 7.45
N VAL A 7 -8.30 -10.11 6.68
CA VAL A 7 -7.80 -11.18 5.82
C VAL A 7 -6.83 -10.61 4.78
N THR A 8 -7.21 -9.50 4.16
CA THR A 8 -6.35 -8.90 3.15
C THR A 8 -5.04 -8.43 3.76
N ILE A 9 -5.13 -7.79 4.89
CA ILE A 9 -3.93 -7.31 5.56
C ILE A 9 -3.08 -8.47 6.00
N GLY A 10 -3.71 -9.53 6.49
CA GLY A 10 -2.98 -10.71 6.89
C GLY A 10 -2.24 -11.33 5.73
N LYS A 11 -2.87 -11.36 4.55
CA LYS A 11 -2.20 -11.91 3.37
C LYS A 11 -1.01 -11.05 2.96
N LEU A 12 -1.14 -9.76 3.13
CA LEU A 12 -0.04 -8.88 2.81
C LEU A 12 1.15 -9.17 3.73
N ILE A 13 0.90 -9.32 5.01
CA ILE A 13 1.95 -9.62 5.97
C ILE A 13 2.54 -10.99 5.68
N GLU A 14 1.70 -11.94 5.35
CA GLU A 14 2.14 -13.28 5.04
C GLU A 14 3.08 -13.26 3.84
N ALA A 15 2.75 -12.47 2.82
CA ALA A 15 3.59 -12.38 1.64
C ALA A 15 4.96 -11.85 2.00
N HIS A 16 5.00 -10.93 2.95
CA HIS A 16 6.28 -10.37 3.38
C HIS A 16 7.16 -11.46 4.00
N TYR A 17 6.59 -12.29 4.86
CA TYR A 17 7.36 -13.33 5.50
C TYR A 17 7.76 -14.43 4.51
N GLU A 18 6.94 -14.66 3.52
CA GLU A 18 7.25 -15.65 2.51
C GLU A 18 8.19 -15.12 1.45
N LYS A 19 8.45 -13.83 1.50
CA LYS A 19 9.31 -13.15 0.52
C LYS A 19 8.74 -13.31 -0.89
N ASP A 20 7.42 -13.31 -0.97
CA ASP A 20 6.73 -13.46 -2.23
C ASP A 20 6.30 -12.08 -2.69
N GLU A 21 7.13 -11.45 -3.50
CA GLU A 21 6.85 -10.09 -3.92
C GLU A 21 5.66 -9.99 -4.85
N HIS A 22 5.42 -11.01 -5.63
CA HIS A 22 4.28 -11.02 -6.52
C HIS A 22 2.99 -10.99 -5.70
N LYS A 23 2.92 -11.81 -4.68
CA LYS A 23 1.75 -11.88 -3.83
C LYS A 23 1.58 -10.58 -3.07
N PHE A 24 2.68 -10.06 -2.55
CA PHE A 24 2.64 -8.81 -1.82
C PHE A 24 2.09 -7.68 -2.69
N LYS A 25 2.61 -7.57 -3.90
CA LYS A 25 2.20 -6.51 -4.80
C LYS A 25 0.73 -6.66 -5.18
N ALA A 26 0.30 -7.88 -5.42
CA ALA A 26 -1.07 -8.10 -5.80
C ALA A 26 -2.04 -7.65 -4.72
N TYR A 27 -1.75 -7.97 -3.47
CA TYR A 27 -2.63 -7.55 -2.40
C TYR A 27 -2.52 -6.06 -2.12
N ALA A 28 -1.35 -5.49 -2.32
CA ALA A 28 -1.21 -4.05 -2.16
C ALA A 28 -2.03 -3.31 -3.20
N GLU A 29 -2.05 -3.83 -4.43
CA GLU A 29 -2.84 -3.20 -5.47
C GLU A 29 -4.33 -3.37 -5.21
N PHE A 30 -4.70 -4.47 -4.61
CA PHE A 30 -6.09 -4.69 -4.24
C PHE A 30 -6.52 -3.62 -3.23
N ILE A 31 -5.65 -3.30 -2.28
CA ILE A 31 -5.96 -2.29 -1.30
C ILE A 31 -6.10 -0.92 -1.95
N ALA A 32 -5.21 -0.60 -2.88
CA ALA A 32 -5.30 0.66 -3.59
C ALA A 32 -6.60 0.76 -4.35
N GLU A 33 -6.99 -0.33 -4.98
CA GLU A 33 -8.22 -0.34 -5.75
C GLU A 33 -9.43 -0.16 -4.84
N ALA A 34 -9.39 -0.72 -3.64
CA ALA A 34 -10.48 -0.57 -2.71
C ALA A 34 -10.66 0.88 -2.31
N TYR A 35 -9.56 1.59 -2.12
CA TYR A 35 -9.66 3.00 -1.80
C TYR A 35 -10.20 3.79 -2.97
N LYS A 36 -9.80 3.41 -4.17
CA LYS A 36 -10.29 4.09 -5.35
C LYS A 36 -11.81 3.97 -5.45
N GLU A 37 -12.33 2.79 -5.18
CA GLU A 37 -13.75 2.57 -5.26
C GLU A 37 -14.52 3.32 -4.20
N ARG A 38 -13.86 3.66 -3.11
CA ARG A 38 -14.51 4.46 -2.08
C ARG A 38 -14.45 5.94 -2.38
N GLY A 39 -13.79 6.32 -3.45
CA GLY A 39 -13.63 7.72 -3.78
C GLY A 39 -12.50 8.38 -3.03
N GLU A 40 -11.64 7.60 -2.38
CA GLU A 40 -10.53 8.16 -1.62
C GLU A 40 -9.29 8.15 -2.49
N GLU A 41 -9.25 9.06 -3.43
CA GLU A 41 -8.19 9.07 -4.43
C GLU A 41 -6.82 9.38 -3.85
N ARG A 42 -6.80 10.18 -2.80
CA ARG A 42 -5.52 10.49 -2.21
C ARG A 42 -4.89 9.26 -1.59
N ALA A 43 -5.69 8.45 -0.90
CA ALA A 43 -5.18 7.23 -0.29
C ALA A 43 -4.71 6.28 -1.36
N GLU A 44 -5.46 6.18 -2.44
CA GLU A 44 -5.05 5.31 -3.53
C GLU A 44 -3.71 5.75 -4.09
N ARG A 45 -3.54 7.05 -4.30
CA ARG A 45 -2.32 7.58 -4.87
C ARG A 45 -1.13 7.31 -3.97
N ILE A 46 -1.32 7.47 -2.68
CA ILE A 46 -0.25 7.23 -1.73
C ILE A 46 0.20 5.77 -1.81
N ILE A 47 -0.76 4.87 -1.80
CA ILE A 47 -0.42 3.45 -1.82
C ILE A 47 0.23 3.05 -3.12
N ARG A 48 -0.28 3.53 -4.24
CA ARG A 48 0.29 3.18 -5.52
C ARG A 48 1.71 3.72 -5.68
N SER A 49 1.97 4.89 -5.10
CA SER A 49 3.32 5.43 -5.20
C SER A 49 4.32 4.55 -4.44
N LYS A 50 3.88 3.90 -3.37
CA LYS A 50 4.76 3.00 -2.65
C LYS A 50 5.00 1.72 -3.45
N ILE A 51 3.96 1.25 -4.11
CA ILE A 51 4.09 0.06 -4.92
C ILE A 51 5.04 0.29 -6.09
N ASP A 52 4.89 1.45 -6.74
CA ASP A 52 5.70 1.75 -7.91
C ASP A 52 7.09 2.25 -7.58
N GLY A 53 7.30 2.64 -6.35
CA GLY A 53 8.58 3.19 -5.98
C GLY A 53 8.74 4.65 -6.33
N THR A 54 7.72 5.29 -6.85
CA THR A 54 7.86 6.68 -7.23
C THR A 54 8.02 7.59 -6.05
N TYR A 55 7.60 7.15 -4.86
CA TYR A 55 7.79 7.96 -3.68
C TYR A 55 9.27 8.23 -3.42
N LYS A 56 10.15 7.40 -3.95
CA LYS A 56 11.57 7.58 -3.74
C LYS A 56 12.12 8.81 -4.42
N ASN A 57 11.35 9.37 -5.31
CA ASN A 57 11.80 10.57 -6.00
C ASN A 57 11.45 11.83 -5.24
N LYS A 58 10.79 11.70 -4.09
CA LYS A 58 10.41 12.87 -3.32
C LYS A 58 11.26 12.98 -2.09
N PRO A 59 12.06 14.00 -2.01
CA PRO A 59 13.00 14.14 -0.89
C PRO A 59 12.36 14.42 0.43
N VAL A 60 11.24 15.04 0.42
CA VAL A 60 10.64 15.43 1.65
C VAL A 60 10.05 14.36 2.49
N VAL A 61 9.74 13.31 1.90
CA VAL A 61 9.07 12.25 2.56
C VAL A 61 9.66 11.75 3.83
N VAL A 62 10.90 11.77 3.86
CA VAL A 62 11.59 11.19 4.97
C VAL A 62 11.22 11.75 6.29
N THR A 63 11.03 13.01 6.34
CA THR A 63 10.78 13.65 7.58
C THR A 63 9.52 13.22 8.24
N LEU A 64 8.52 13.04 7.46
CA LEU A 64 7.28 12.67 8.03
C LEU A 64 7.32 11.33 8.65
N ASP A 65 7.98 10.45 8.02
CA ASP A 65 8.04 9.12 8.52
C ASP A 65 8.66 9.05 9.87
N LYS A 66 9.60 9.91 10.12
CA LYS A 66 10.21 9.88 11.38
C LYS A 66 9.34 10.34 12.44
N GLU A 67 8.52 11.27 12.16
CA GLU A 67 7.69 11.81 13.16
C GLU A 67 6.66 10.88 13.64
N ILE A 68 6.30 9.98 12.86
CA ILE A 68 5.30 9.08 13.24
C ILE A 68 5.72 8.13 14.29
N LYS A 69 6.93 7.92 14.44
CA LYS A 69 7.36 7.01 15.42
C LYS A 69 7.59 7.52 16.69
#